data_6f69d2fecaeae6913046234b95b04b35
#
_entry.id   6f69d2fecaeae6913046234b95b04b35
#
_cell.length_a   1.000
_cell.length_b   1.000
_cell.length_c   1.000
_cell.angle_alpha   90.00
_cell.angle_beta   90.00
_cell.angle_gamma   90.00
#
_symmetry.space_group_name_H-M   'P 1'
#
loop_
_entity.id
_entity.type
_entity.pdbx_description
1 polymer ?
#
loop_
_entity_poly.entity_id
_entity_poly.type
_entity_poly.pdbx_seq_one_letter_code
_entity_poly.pdbx_strand_id
1 'polypeptide(L)'
;VTILEGTQIHAKPYKELLPYVTHVDVLAELDDGTQVIIEIQVAMQVDFIKRLWLYICEQVSQNLDEYKKEGVNTHYLSQELIPVYAIAITEKSYFNDNRAIHSFSMRDDDNCEELKVKFKGIEEKRNLVKMVFLEIEKYTENTTENYKKVRWIEFFGNKPFTHEPEKIMKQADSIINPKEWTKEEKSMFDERRRDFDGYYAHLAYVREEKEQAIAEGLEQGLQQGLQQGLEQGLEQGLEQGREEGIEQGIAQERVKTISIFVDLVKEGHLTKEMGASKLNLSEQEFEKYLKSK
;
A
#
# COMPACT_ATOMS: atom_id res chain seq x y z
N VAL A 1 2.05 36.65 9.40
CA VAL A 1 1.56 35.25 9.49
C VAL A 1 0.83 35.07 10.82
N THR A 2 -0.41 34.73 10.79
CA THR A 2 -1.22 34.44 11.98
C THR A 2 -1.34 32.92 12.11
N ILE A 3 -0.99 32.39 13.27
CA ILE A 3 -1.26 30.96 13.60
C ILE A 3 -2.67 30.91 14.17
N LEU A 4 -3.53 30.16 13.52
CA LEU A 4 -4.89 29.88 13.99
C LEU A 4 -4.79 28.68 14.92
N GLU A 5 -4.61 28.91 16.23
CA GLU A 5 -4.44 27.85 17.23
C GLU A 5 -5.62 26.89 17.24
N GLY A 6 -5.32 25.60 17.23
CA GLY A 6 -6.27 24.54 17.56
C GLY A 6 -7.46 24.41 16.61
N THR A 7 -7.30 24.75 15.35
CA THR A 7 -8.37 24.64 14.37
C THR A 7 -8.67 23.16 14.12
N GLN A 8 -9.74 22.69 14.76
CA GLN A 8 -10.33 21.38 14.44
C GLN A 8 -11.09 21.54 13.13
N ILE A 9 -10.62 20.91 12.08
CA ILE A 9 -11.37 20.79 10.84
C ILE A 9 -12.48 19.77 11.10
N HIS A 10 -13.69 20.24 11.37
CA HIS A 10 -14.85 19.37 11.56
C HIS A 10 -15.40 18.98 10.19
N ALA A 11 -15.20 17.73 9.78
CA ALA A 11 -15.99 17.16 8.71
C ALA A 11 -17.48 17.21 9.10
N LYS A 12 -18.36 17.68 8.20
CA LYS A 12 -19.81 17.64 8.43
C LYS A 12 -20.20 16.19 8.71
N PRO A 13 -20.88 15.89 9.83
CA PRO A 13 -21.27 14.53 10.13
C PRO A 13 -22.20 14.01 9.03
N TYR A 14 -21.78 13.04 8.24
CA TYR A 14 -22.69 12.11 7.60
C TYR A 14 -23.45 11.41 8.73
N LYS A 15 -24.76 11.42 8.69
CA LYS A 15 -25.68 11.20 9.80
C LYS A 15 -25.55 9.87 10.58
N GLU A 16 -24.61 8.97 10.26
CA GLU A 16 -24.52 7.63 10.84
C GLU A 16 -23.08 7.09 11.12
N LEU A 17 -22.04 7.87 10.86
CA LEU A 17 -20.69 7.44 11.18
C LEU A 17 -20.09 8.45 12.17
N LEU A 18 -19.42 7.94 13.19
CA LEU A 18 -18.69 8.70 14.21
C LEU A 18 -18.04 9.96 13.60
N PRO A 19 -18.13 11.12 14.24
CA PRO A 19 -17.54 12.34 13.71
C PRO A 19 -16.05 12.10 13.48
N TYR A 20 -15.65 12.01 12.23
CA TYR A 20 -14.23 12.10 11.86
C TYR A 20 -13.82 13.54 12.17
N VAL A 21 -13.21 13.72 13.32
CA VAL A 21 -12.52 14.97 13.64
C VAL A 21 -11.18 14.88 12.95
N THR A 22 -11.03 15.58 11.83
CA THR A 22 -9.73 15.77 11.20
C THR A 22 -8.99 16.86 11.97
N HIS A 23 -7.88 16.48 12.58
CA HIS A 23 -6.97 17.42 13.24
C HIS A 23 -5.80 17.67 12.29
N VAL A 24 -5.53 18.92 11.97
CA VAL A 24 -4.26 19.34 11.38
C VAL A 24 -3.33 19.79 12.50
N ASP A 25 -2.03 19.54 12.35
CA ASP A 25 -1.09 19.92 13.39
C ASP A 25 -1.01 21.45 13.51
N VAL A 26 -0.94 22.16 12.38
CA VAL A 26 -0.95 23.62 12.33
C VAL A 26 -1.70 24.11 11.10
N LEU A 27 -2.59 25.07 11.29
CA LEU A 27 -3.14 25.91 10.23
C LEU A 27 -2.60 27.34 10.40
N ALA A 28 -1.98 27.86 9.37
CA ALA A 28 -1.46 29.22 9.32
C ALA A 28 -2.10 30.02 8.18
N GLU A 29 -2.29 31.30 8.39
CA GLU A 29 -2.72 32.26 7.38
C GLU A 29 -1.58 33.26 7.10
N LEU A 30 -1.26 33.46 5.84
CA LEU A 30 -0.29 34.41 5.37
C LEU A 30 -0.92 35.81 5.28
N ASP A 31 -0.10 36.85 5.17
CA ASP A 31 -0.57 38.24 5.09
C ASP A 31 -1.42 38.54 3.85
N ASP A 32 -1.34 37.70 2.82
CA ASP A 32 -2.14 37.78 1.60
C ASP A 32 -3.43 36.91 1.66
N GLY A 33 -3.77 36.35 2.81
CA GLY A 33 -4.92 35.48 3.01
C GLY A 33 -4.73 34.03 2.56
N THR A 34 -3.56 33.69 2.01
CA THR A 34 -3.24 32.29 1.68
C THR A 34 -3.18 31.44 2.95
N GLN A 35 -3.89 30.34 2.98
CA GLN A 35 -3.85 29.40 4.09
C GLN A 35 -2.87 28.25 3.85
N VAL A 36 -2.17 27.87 4.90
CA VAL A 36 -1.15 26.82 4.86
C VAL A 36 -1.40 25.82 5.97
N ILE A 37 -1.68 24.60 5.58
CA ILE A 37 -1.74 23.43 6.47
C ILE A 37 -0.32 22.91 6.63
N ILE A 38 0.13 22.69 7.86
CA ILE A 38 1.42 22.06 8.16
C ILE A 38 1.15 20.78 8.94
N GLU A 39 1.61 19.67 8.41
CA GLU A 39 1.49 18.33 9.00
C GLU A 39 2.87 17.75 9.30
N ILE A 40 3.06 17.21 10.49
CA ILE A 40 4.30 16.55 10.92
C ILE A 40 4.04 15.06 11.05
N GLN A 41 4.67 14.25 10.20
CA GLN A 41 4.44 12.82 10.14
C GLN A 41 5.70 12.03 10.50
N VAL A 42 5.74 11.47 11.70
CA VAL A 42 6.88 10.71 12.21
C VAL A 42 6.87 9.26 11.70
N ALA A 43 5.69 8.61 11.69
CA ALA A 43 5.54 7.23 11.24
C ALA A 43 5.01 7.13 9.81
N MET A 44 5.44 6.12 9.06
CA MET A 44 4.90 5.85 7.73
C MET A 44 3.40 5.49 7.82
N GLN A 45 2.56 6.18 7.06
CA GLN A 45 1.14 5.88 6.91
C GLN A 45 0.79 5.76 5.43
N VAL A 46 0.20 4.63 5.05
CA VAL A 46 -0.06 4.28 3.65
C VAL A 46 -0.95 5.32 2.94
N ASP A 47 -1.96 5.85 3.63
CA ASP A 47 -2.93 6.79 3.04
C ASP A 47 -2.65 8.26 3.38
N PHE A 48 -1.45 8.59 3.86
CA PHE A 48 -1.12 9.94 4.31
C PHE A 48 -1.32 11.01 3.22
N ILE A 49 -0.87 10.75 2.00
CA ILE A 49 -1.02 11.71 0.88
C ILE A 49 -2.49 11.96 0.57
N LYS A 50 -3.34 10.91 0.60
CA LYS A 50 -4.79 11.05 0.41
C LYS A 50 -5.43 11.85 1.54
N ARG A 51 -4.99 11.60 2.78
CA ARG A 51 -5.47 12.34 3.96
C ARG A 51 -5.10 13.83 3.87
N LEU A 52 -3.86 14.13 3.49
CA LEU A 52 -3.42 15.52 3.29
C LEU A 52 -4.27 16.24 2.21
N TRP A 53 -4.62 15.53 1.14
CA TRP A 53 -5.54 16.06 0.14
C TRP A 53 -6.94 16.33 0.69
N LEU A 54 -7.46 15.41 1.52
CA LEU A 54 -8.75 15.63 2.19
C LEU A 54 -8.72 16.86 3.08
N TYR A 55 -7.66 17.11 3.82
CA TYR A 55 -7.52 18.29 4.67
C TYR A 55 -7.58 19.59 3.85
N ILE A 56 -6.93 19.62 2.69
CA ILE A 56 -7.02 20.77 1.77
C ILE A 56 -8.47 20.98 1.32
N CYS A 57 -9.15 19.92 0.89
CA CYS A 57 -10.54 19.98 0.41
C CYS A 57 -11.49 20.45 1.52
N GLU A 58 -11.33 19.96 2.73
CA GLU A 58 -12.13 20.35 3.90
C GLU A 58 -11.90 21.82 4.25
N GLN A 59 -10.64 22.28 4.26
CA GLN A 59 -10.32 23.68 4.52
C GLN A 59 -10.94 24.61 3.49
N VAL A 60 -10.86 24.27 2.20
CA VAL A 60 -11.54 25.02 1.13
C VAL A 60 -13.05 25.05 1.34
N SER A 61 -13.66 23.93 1.74
CA SER A 61 -15.10 23.86 2.03
C SER A 61 -15.51 24.71 3.22
N GLN A 62 -14.71 24.71 4.29
CA GLN A 62 -14.95 25.53 5.47
C GLN A 62 -14.92 27.02 5.15
N ASN A 63 -13.90 27.47 4.41
CA ASN A 63 -13.81 28.87 3.98
C ASN A 63 -15.05 29.30 3.20
N LEU A 64 -15.55 28.45 2.30
CA LEU A 64 -16.78 28.75 1.55
C LEU A 64 -18.03 28.74 2.43
N ASP A 65 -18.10 27.88 3.44
CA ASP A 65 -19.24 27.86 4.37
C ASP A 65 -19.26 29.10 5.30
N GLU A 66 -18.10 29.66 5.63
CA GLU A 66 -18.01 30.92 6.35
C GLU A 66 -18.56 32.09 5.53
N TYR A 67 -18.15 32.21 4.27
CA TYR A 67 -18.68 33.22 3.36
C TYR A 67 -20.20 33.08 3.14
N LYS A 68 -20.73 31.86 3.11
CA LYS A 68 -22.19 31.64 3.06
C LYS A 68 -22.89 32.16 4.31
N LYS A 69 -22.30 31.96 5.50
CA LYS A 69 -22.84 32.46 6.77
C LYS A 69 -22.83 33.99 6.82
N GLU A 70 -21.84 34.61 6.21
CA GLU A 70 -21.73 36.08 6.07
C GLU A 70 -22.70 36.67 5.02
N GLY A 71 -23.48 35.81 4.34
CA GLY A 71 -24.52 36.23 3.39
C GLY A 71 -24.01 36.42 1.96
N VAL A 72 -22.83 35.93 1.62
CA VAL A 72 -22.33 35.94 0.23
C VAL A 72 -23.22 35.06 -0.64
N ASN A 73 -23.70 35.64 -1.76
CA ASN A 73 -24.55 34.89 -2.70
C ASN A 73 -23.78 33.70 -3.29
N THR A 74 -24.40 32.53 -3.29
CA THR A 74 -23.82 31.27 -3.78
C THR A 74 -23.28 31.34 -5.22
N HIS A 75 -23.82 32.21 -6.07
CA HIS A 75 -23.32 32.43 -7.43
C HIS A 75 -21.93 33.06 -7.49
N TYR A 76 -21.50 33.72 -6.42
CA TYR A 76 -20.21 34.43 -6.36
C TYR A 76 -19.17 33.75 -5.46
N LEU A 77 -19.50 32.61 -4.85
CA LEU A 77 -18.61 31.90 -3.92
C LEU A 77 -17.25 31.54 -4.55
N SER A 78 -17.22 31.24 -5.85
CA SER A 78 -15.95 30.98 -6.56
C SER A 78 -15.00 32.18 -6.60
N GLN A 79 -15.51 33.39 -6.45
CA GLN A 79 -14.73 34.62 -6.40
C GLN A 79 -14.09 34.85 -5.02
N GLU A 80 -14.65 34.24 -3.98
CA GLU A 80 -14.17 34.30 -2.59
C GLU A 80 -13.21 33.13 -2.25
N LEU A 81 -12.91 32.27 -3.22
CA LEU A 81 -11.88 31.22 -2.98
C LEU A 81 -10.55 31.84 -2.63
N ILE A 82 -9.88 31.26 -1.65
CA ILE A 82 -8.50 31.58 -1.26
C ILE A 82 -7.59 30.39 -1.53
N PRO A 83 -6.29 30.59 -1.80
CA PRO A 83 -5.35 29.49 -1.98
C PRO A 83 -5.19 28.70 -0.69
N VAL A 84 -5.21 27.37 -0.77
CA VAL A 84 -4.90 26.49 0.36
C VAL A 84 -3.71 25.61 -0.03
N TYR A 85 -2.64 25.71 0.72
CA TYR A 85 -1.43 24.93 0.52
C TYR A 85 -1.22 23.97 1.69
N ALA A 86 -0.50 22.88 1.46
CA ALA A 86 -0.10 21.95 2.51
C ALA A 86 1.41 21.72 2.47
N ILE A 87 2.01 21.69 3.66
CA ILE A 87 3.40 21.34 3.88
C ILE A 87 3.42 20.10 4.79
N ALA A 88 3.94 19.01 4.28
CA ALA A 88 4.16 17.79 5.03
C ALA A 88 5.65 17.68 5.41
N ILE A 89 5.92 17.58 6.69
CA ILE A 89 7.26 17.32 7.22
C ILE A 89 7.27 15.87 7.67
N THR A 90 8.03 15.02 6.95
CA THR A 90 8.00 13.58 7.17
C THR A 90 9.35 13.07 7.61
N GLU A 91 9.37 12.24 8.65
CA GLU A 91 10.60 11.55 9.04
C GLU A 91 10.95 10.47 8.01
N LYS A 92 9.93 9.75 7.50
CA LYS A 92 10.06 8.66 6.53
C LYS A 92 9.82 9.12 5.10
N SER A 93 10.45 8.44 4.14
CA SER A 93 10.36 8.76 2.72
C SER A 93 9.10 8.18 2.09
N TYR A 94 8.34 9.02 1.39
CA TYR A 94 7.15 8.67 0.62
C TYR A 94 7.42 8.50 -0.88
N PHE A 95 8.53 9.05 -1.37
CA PHE A 95 8.90 9.04 -2.80
C PHE A 95 10.18 8.23 -3.02
N ASN A 96 10.29 7.54 -4.15
CA ASN A 96 11.39 6.60 -4.46
C ASN A 96 12.58 7.27 -5.16
N ASP A 97 12.82 8.55 -4.92
CA ASP A 97 14.01 9.24 -5.41
C ASP A 97 14.87 9.77 -4.27
N ASN A 98 16.00 10.43 -4.60
CA ASN A 98 16.95 10.93 -3.60
C ASN A 98 16.73 12.39 -3.21
N ARG A 99 15.64 13.03 -3.70
CA ARG A 99 15.35 14.42 -3.35
C ARG A 99 14.69 14.49 -1.98
N ALA A 100 15.17 15.38 -1.14
CA ALA A 100 14.60 15.60 0.18
C ALA A 100 13.34 16.50 0.14
N ILE A 101 13.13 17.24 -0.95
CA ILE A 101 12.01 18.17 -1.10
C ILE A 101 11.24 17.91 -2.37
N HIS A 102 9.94 17.69 -2.23
CA HIS A 102 9.00 17.52 -3.33
C HIS A 102 7.95 18.62 -3.29
N SER A 103 7.64 19.19 -4.42
CA SER A 103 6.61 20.22 -4.56
C SER A 103 5.68 19.86 -5.71
N PHE A 104 4.41 19.74 -5.42
CA PHE A 104 3.35 19.39 -6.36
C PHE A 104 2.41 20.57 -6.55
N SER A 105 2.08 20.87 -7.79
CA SER A 105 1.09 21.85 -8.21
C SER A 105 0.36 21.33 -9.45
N MET A 106 -0.81 21.91 -9.75
CA MET A 106 -1.51 21.61 -11.00
C MET A 106 -0.74 22.18 -12.17
N ARG A 107 -0.56 21.37 -13.21
CA ARG A 107 0.18 21.74 -14.43
C ARG A 107 -0.57 21.27 -15.65
N ASP A 108 -0.34 21.97 -16.75
CA ASP A 108 -0.72 21.53 -18.08
C ASP A 108 0.12 20.31 -18.47
N ASP A 109 -0.52 19.27 -18.97
CA ASP A 109 0.14 17.99 -19.28
C ASP A 109 1.06 18.08 -20.52
N ASP A 110 0.78 19.02 -21.44
CA ASP A 110 1.53 19.15 -22.69
C ASP A 110 2.78 20.04 -22.54
N ASN A 111 2.66 21.19 -21.83
CA ASN A 111 3.74 22.18 -21.74
C ASN A 111 4.34 22.32 -20.34
N CYS A 112 3.82 21.61 -19.35
CA CYS A 112 4.23 21.64 -17.94
C CYS A 112 4.09 23.03 -17.27
N GLU A 113 3.33 23.97 -17.84
CA GLU A 113 3.07 25.25 -17.20
C GLU A 113 2.15 25.10 -15.98
N GLU A 114 2.46 25.84 -14.92
CA GLU A 114 1.65 25.82 -13.70
C GLU A 114 0.31 26.51 -13.91
N LEU A 115 -0.79 25.85 -13.51
CA LEU A 115 -2.12 26.46 -13.48
C LEU A 115 -2.18 27.49 -12.34
N LYS A 116 -2.13 28.76 -12.70
CA LYS A 116 -2.22 29.87 -11.77
C LYS A 116 -3.42 30.75 -12.09
N VAL A 117 -4.19 31.06 -11.07
CA VAL A 117 -5.38 31.91 -11.15
C VAL A 117 -5.20 33.16 -10.30
N LYS A 118 -6.03 34.16 -10.56
CA LYS A 118 -6.07 35.38 -9.76
C LYS A 118 -7.08 35.22 -8.63
N PHE A 119 -6.68 35.53 -7.43
CA PHE A 119 -7.54 35.53 -6.25
C PHE A 119 -7.89 36.97 -5.86
N LYS A 120 -9.04 37.16 -5.21
CA LYS A 120 -9.48 38.44 -4.69
C LYS A 120 -8.49 38.92 -3.63
N GLY A 121 -8.04 40.17 -3.73
CA GLY A 121 -7.06 40.75 -2.79
C GLY A 121 -5.60 40.35 -3.00
N ILE A 122 -5.31 39.43 -3.90
CA ILE A 122 -3.94 39.00 -4.23
C ILE A 122 -3.54 39.55 -5.61
N GLU A 123 -2.47 40.31 -5.66
CA GLU A 123 -2.04 40.97 -6.92
C GLU A 123 -1.52 39.95 -7.94
N GLU A 124 -0.71 38.99 -7.49
CA GLU A 124 -0.10 37.98 -8.34
C GLU A 124 -1.01 36.75 -8.49
N LYS A 125 -0.93 36.12 -9.68
CA LYS A 125 -1.56 34.81 -9.86
C LYS A 125 -0.89 33.76 -8.97
N ARG A 126 -1.69 32.93 -8.31
CA ARG A 126 -1.27 31.85 -7.43
C ARG A 126 -1.79 30.48 -7.89
N ASN A 127 -1.13 29.41 -7.48
CA ASN A 127 -1.66 28.07 -7.63
C ASN A 127 -2.93 27.94 -6.77
N LEU A 128 -3.94 27.23 -7.29
CA LEU A 128 -5.13 26.88 -6.50
C LEU A 128 -4.77 26.03 -5.29
N VAL A 129 -3.91 25.06 -5.52
CA VAL A 129 -3.45 24.07 -4.55
C VAL A 129 -1.96 23.84 -4.75
N LYS A 130 -1.25 23.66 -3.65
CA LYS A 130 0.13 23.24 -3.65
C LYS A 130 0.41 22.34 -2.47
N MET A 131 1.11 21.22 -2.71
CA MET A 131 1.60 20.33 -1.67
C MET A 131 3.12 20.30 -1.69
N VAL A 132 3.74 20.43 -0.53
CA VAL A 132 5.20 20.36 -0.37
C VAL A 132 5.51 19.29 0.66
N PHE A 133 6.46 18.42 0.35
CA PHE A 133 6.96 17.39 1.27
C PHE A 133 8.42 17.68 1.58
N LEU A 134 8.74 17.65 2.86
CA LEU A 134 10.10 17.72 3.40
C LEU A 134 10.41 16.36 4.03
N GLU A 135 11.19 15.53 3.35
CA GLU A 135 11.54 14.15 3.77
C GLU A 135 12.88 14.16 4.52
N ILE A 136 12.82 14.21 5.84
CA ILE A 136 13.99 14.47 6.70
C ILE A 136 15.05 13.38 6.57
N GLU A 137 14.68 12.11 6.42
CA GLU A 137 15.64 11.01 6.33
C GLU A 137 16.50 11.05 5.06
N LYS A 138 16.04 11.73 4.01
CA LYS A 138 16.79 11.87 2.74
C LYS A 138 17.82 13.01 2.76
N TYR A 139 17.79 13.84 3.81
CA TYR A 139 18.74 14.93 3.93
C TYR A 139 20.16 14.41 4.12
N THR A 140 21.08 14.91 3.30
CA THR A 140 22.52 14.74 3.45
C THR A 140 23.21 16.10 3.38
N GLU A 141 24.41 16.22 3.91
CA GLU A 141 25.20 17.45 3.84
C GLU A 141 25.51 17.89 2.40
N ASN A 142 25.40 16.98 1.43
CA ASN A 142 25.57 17.23 0.01
C ASN A 142 24.27 17.57 -0.73
N THR A 143 23.19 17.83 -0.02
CA THR A 143 21.91 18.18 -0.62
C THR A 143 22.05 19.50 -1.40
N THR A 144 21.91 19.43 -2.74
CA THR A 144 22.12 20.57 -3.66
C THR A 144 20.90 21.46 -3.83
N GLU A 145 19.86 21.24 -3.03
CA GLU A 145 18.63 22.01 -3.10
C GLU A 145 18.80 23.45 -2.58
N ASN A 146 17.83 24.31 -2.92
CA ASN A 146 17.87 25.71 -2.49
C ASN A 146 17.93 25.80 -0.95
N TYR A 147 18.96 26.44 -0.42
CA TYR A 147 19.20 26.59 1.01
C TYR A 147 18.00 27.15 1.78
N LYS A 148 17.24 28.07 1.20
CA LYS A 148 16.00 28.58 1.82
C LYS A 148 14.99 27.51 2.17
N LYS A 149 15.05 26.33 1.53
CA LYS A 149 14.23 25.18 1.81
C LYS A 149 14.96 24.18 2.71
N VAL A 150 16.25 23.94 2.42
CA VAL A 150 17.10 22.98 3.14
C VAL A 150 17.18 23.29 4.63
N ARG A 151 17.30 24.56 4.99
CA ARG A 151 17.34 24.98 6.41
C ARG A 151 16.14 24.53 7.25
N TRP A 152 14.96 24.33 6.64
CA TRP A 152 13.79 23.79 7.33
C TRP A 152 13.96 22.31 7.63
N ILE A 153 14.60 21.54 6.73
CA ILE A 153 14.94 20.14 6.98
C ILE A 153 16.00 20.03 8.08
N GLU A 154 17.00 20.92 8.09
CA GLU A 154 18.02 21.00 9.12
C GLU A 154 17.36 21.30 10.49
N PHE A 155 16.46 22.27 10.53
CA PHE A 155 15.73 22.64 11.75
C PHE A 155 14.87 21.47 12.28
N PHE A 156 13.95 20.95 11.48
CA PHE A 156 13.04 19.86 11.89
C PHE A 156 13.77 18.53 12.11
N GLY A 157 14.85 18.30 11.39
CA GLY A 157 15.69 17.10 11.54
C GLY A 157 16.71 17.19 12.68
N ASN A 158 16.70 18.30 13.44
CA ASN A 158 17.71 18.57 14.49
C ASN A 158 19.15 18.40 13.99
N LYS A 159 19.41 18.96 12.78
CA LYS A 159 20.73 18.92 12.13
C LYS A 159 21.45 20.25 12.30
N PRO A 160 22.77 20.27 12.35
CA PRO A 160 23.53 21.52 12.30
C PRO A 160 23.18 22.32 11.06
N PHE A 161 22.98 23.65 11.22
CA PHE A 161 22.76 24.51 10.07
C PHE A 161 24.05 24.63 9.23
N THR A 162 23.95 24.32 7.93
CA THR A 162 25.08 24.46 6.98
C THR A 162 25.43 25.92 6.68
N HIS A 163 24.46 26.82 6.88
CA HIS A 163 24.63 28.26 6.71
C HIS A 163 24.03 29.00 7.91
N GLU A 164 24.41 30.23 8.12
CA GLU A 164 23.87 31.08 9.18
C GLU A 164 22.33 31.16 9.08
N PRO A 165 21.56 30.64 10.07
CA PRO A 165 20.11 30.67 10.01
C PRO A 165 19.57 32.09 10.25
N GLU A 166 18.40 32.36 9.69
CA GLU A 166 17.70 33.63 9.92
C GLU A 166 17.33 33.81 11.40
N LYS A 167 17.17 35.06 11.82
CA LYS A 167 16.88 35.40 13.20
C LYS A 167 15.67 34.63 13.77
N ILE A 168 14.62 34.46 12.95
CA ILE A 168 13.41 33.75 13.35
C ILE A 168 13.68 32.26 13.60
N MET A 169 14.56 31.65 12.83
CA MET A 169 14.93 30.24 13.03
C MET A 169 15.79 30.05 14.27
N LYS A 170 16.71 31.00 14.55
CA LYS A 170 17.45 30.99 15.82
C LYS A 170 16.53 31.10 17.02
N GLN A 171 15.53 31.97 16.94
CA GLN A 171 14.52 32.11 18.00
C GLN A 171 13.71 30.83 18.17
N ALA A 172 13.27 30.18 17.06
CA ALA A 172 12.56 28.91 17.12
C ALA A 172 13.44 27.80 17.70
N ASP A 173 14.71 27.74 17.30
CA ASP A 173 15.67 26.77 17.82
C ASP A 173 15.88 26.91 19.32
N SER A 174 15.98 28.15 19.82
CA SER A 174 16.09 28.41 21.27
C SER A 174 14.84 27.97 22.06
N ILE A 175 13.64 28.10 21.48
CA ILE A 175 12.39 27.66 22.09
C ILE A 175 12.32 26.13 22.23
N ILE A 176 12.80 25.40 21.23
CA ILE A 176 12.78 23.91 21.24
C ILE A 176 13.98 23.31 21.98
N ASN A 177 14.99 24.10 22.34
CA ASN A 177 16.19 23.62 23.01
C ASN A 177 15.90 23.31 24.50
N PRO A 178 15.94 22.03 24.94
CA PRO A 178 15.58 21.65 26.32
C PRO A 178 16.49 22.28 27.39
N LYS A 179 17.66 22.77 27.00
CA LYS A 179 18.60 23.42 27.96
C LYS A 179 18.08 24.78 28.45
N GLU A 180 17.26 25.43 27.60
CA GLU A 180 16.72 26.77 27.89
C GLU A 180 15.32 26.72 28.53
N TRP A 181 14.72 25.53 28.66
CA TRP A 181 13.39 25.35 29.22
C TRP A 181 13.33 25.55 30.71
N THR A 182 12.22 26.12 31.16
CA THR A 182 11.84 26.17 32.57
C THR A 182 11.55 24.76 33.12
N LYS A 183 11.42 24.65 34.46
CA LYS A 183 11.06 23.37 35.10
C LYS A 183 9.67 22.90 34.68
N GLU A 184 8.74 23.84 34.55
CA GLU A 184 7.36 23.59 34.13
C GLU A 184 7.30 23.07 32.67
N GLU A 185 8.02 23.72 31.75
CA GLU A 185 8.10 23.29 30.36
C GLU A 185 8.73 21.90 30.22
N LYS A 186 9.80 21.61 30.96
CA LYS A 186 10.40 20.28 31.06
C LYS A 186 9.40 19.25 31.56
N SER A 187 8.66 19.56 32.62
CA SER A 187 7.65 18.64 33.18
C SER A 187 6.54 18.32 32.18
N MET A 188 6.03 19.33 31.48
CA MET A 188 5.01 19.15 30.44
C MET A 188 5.53 18.30 29.27
N PHE A 189 6.78 18.53 28.86
CA PHE A 189 7.40 17.75 27.80
C PHE A 189 7.59 16.28 28.20
N ASP A 190 8.08 16.04 29.42
CA ASP A 190 8.28 14.70 29.97
C ASP A 190 6.96 13.95 30.16
N GLU A 191 5.86 14.62 30.45
CA GLU A 191 4.53 14.03 30.49
C GLU A 191 4.07 13.61 29.10
N ARG A 192 4.14 14.51 28.12
CA ARG A 192 3.82 14.19 26.71
C ARG A 192 4.71 13.09 26.17
N ARG A 193 6.01 13.11 26.49
CA ARG A 193 6.94 12.06 26.06
C ARG A 193 6.52 10.69 26.59
N ARG A 194 6.09 10.60 27.85
CA ARG A 194 5.57 9.32 28.42
C ARG A 194 4.34 8.82 27.70
N ASP A 195 3.43 9.71 27.30
CA ASP A 195 2.26 9.36 26.50
C ASP A 195 2.66 8.83 25.12
N PHE A 196 3.62 9.48 24.47
CA PHE A 196 4.19 9.01 23.20
C PHE A 196 4.90 7.66 23.35
N ASP A 197 5.74 7.49 24.37
CA ASP A 197 6.43 6.23 24.63
C ASP A 197 5.43 5.08 24.86
N GLY A 198 4.33 5.34 25.56
CA GLY A 198 3.22 4.39 25.73
C GLY A 198 2.52 4.05 24.43
N TYR A 199 2.25 5.05 23.58
CA TYR A 199 1.66 4.86 22.26
C TYR A 199 2.57 4.03 21.33
N TYR A 200 3.86 4.35 21.28
CA TYR A 200 4.81 3.60 20.46
C TYR A 200 5.03 2.17 20.97
N ALA A 201 5.04 1.96 22.28
CA ALA A 201 5.08 0.62 22.86
C ALA A 201 3.85 -0.20 22.45
N HIS A 202 2.66 0.42 22.47
CA HIS A 202 1.44 -0.24 22.00
C HIS A 202 1.50 -0.57 20.49
N LEU A 203 1.99 0.36 19.66
CA LEU A 203 2.17 0.11 18.21
C LEU A 203 3.17 -1.02 17.94
N ALA A 204 4.25 -1.10 18.71
CA ALA A 204 5.23 -2.17 18.61
C ALA A 204 4.59 -3.52 18.95
N TYR A 205 3.81 -3.57 20.05
CA TYR A 205 3.05 -4.76 20.44
C TYR A 205 2.06 -5.23 19.36
N VAL A 206 1.25 -4.30 18.81
CA VAL A 206 0.30 -4.63 17.74
C VAL A 206 1.01 -5.13 16.48
N ARG A 207 2.19 -4.59 16.17
CA ARG A 207 2.99 -5.07 15.04
C ARG A 207 3.47 -6.49 15.26
N GLU A 208 4.02 -6.78 16.44
CA GLU A 208 4.50 -8.11 16.80
C GLU A 208 3.37 -9.14 16.78
N GLU A 209 2.20 -8.82 17.34
CA GLU A 209 1.01 -9.66 17.31
C GLU A 209 0.55 -9.96 15.86
N LYS A 210 0.58 -8.94 14.99
CA LYS A 210 0.26 -9.12 13.57
C LYS A 210 1.27 -10.01 12.85
N GLU A 211 2.56 -9.83 13.10
CA GLU A 211 3.62 -10.68 12.50
C GLU A 211 3.48 -12.13 12.96
N GLN A 212 3.19 -12.37 14.23
CA GLN A 212 2.91 -13.70 14.77
C GLN A 212 1.69 -14.34 14.12
N ALA A 213 0.58 -13.60 14.01
CA ALA A 213 -0.64 -14.11 13.37
C ALA A 213 -0.42 -14.45 11.88
N ILE A 214 0.38 -13.66 11.17
CA ILE A 214 0.76 -13.95 9.77
C ILE A 214 1.61 -15.23 9.70
N ALA A 215 2.58 -15.38 10.58
CA ALA A 215 3.45 -16.56 10.62
C ALA A 215 2.66 -17.83 10.92
N GLU A 216 1.77 -17.79 11.92
CA GLU A 216 0.88 -18.91 12.27
C GLU A 216 -0.08 -19.26 11.13
N GLY A 217 -0.67 -18.24 10.47
CA GLY A 217 -1.55 -18.45 9.33
C GLY A 217 -0.84 -19.10 8.13
N LEU A 218 0.42 -18.68 7.88
CA LEU A 218 1.24 -19.26 6.82
C LEU A 218 1.59 -20.73 7.12
N GLU A 219 1.99 -21.04 8.36
CA GLU A 219 2.30 -22.41 8.81
C GLU A 219 1.09 -23.32 8.68
N GLN A 220 -0.07 -22.89 9.18
CA GLN A 220 -1.33 -23.63 9.06
C GLN A 220 -1.73 -23.87 7.61
N GLY A 221 -1.63 -22.85 6.76
CA GLY A 221 -1.92 -22.95 5.34
C GLY A 221 -0.99 -23.93 4.62
N LEU A 222 0.30 -23.92 4.95
CA LEU A 222 1.29 -24.84 4.41
C LEU A 222 1.00 -26.30 4.82
N GLN A 223 0.70 -26.54 6.10
CA GLN A 223 0.35 -27.86 6.60
C GLN A 223 -0.92 -28.43 5.95
N GLN A 224 -1.95 -27.61 5.84
CA GLN A 224 -3.21 -28.00 5.19
C GLN A 224 -3.01 -28.29 3.70
N GLY A 225 -2.27 -27.46 3.00
CA GLY A 225 -1.95 -27.64 1.58
C GLY A 225 -1.13 -28.91 1.33
N LEU A 226 -0.15 -29.18 2.18
CA LEU A 226 0.67 -30.40 2.10
C LEU A 226 -0.17 -31.66 2.34
N GLN A 227 -1.01 -31.66 3.36
CA GLN A 227 -1.87 -32.76 3.68
C GLN A 227 -2.88 -33.08 2.57
N GLN A 228 -3.57 -32.05 2.06
CA GLN A 228 -4.51 -32.19 0.95
C GLN A 228 -3.81 -32.66 -0.34
N GLY A 229 -2.64 -32.11 -0.65
CA GLY A 229 -1.86 -32.54 -1.82
C GLY A 229 -1.40 -33.99 -1.73
N LEU A 230 -0.97 -34.44 -0.54
CA LEU A 230 -0.58 -35.82 -0.30
C LEU A 230 -1.77 -36.79 -0.47
N GLU A 231 -2.91 -36.45 0.14
CA GLU A 231 -4.14 -37.28 0.07
C GLU A 231 -4.64 -37.39 -1.37
N GLN A 232 -4.75 -36.27 -2.11
CA GLN A 232 -5.17 -36.28 -3.51
C GLN A 232 -4.18 -37.03 -4.41
N GLY A 233 -2.87 -36.83 -4.18
CA GLY A 233 -1.83 -37.53 -4.94
C GLY A 233 -1.83 -39.02 -4.71
N LEU A 234 -2.08 -39.46 -3.47
CA LEU A 234 -2.20 -40.87 -3.13
C LEU A 234 -3.43 -41.49 -3.77
N GLU A 235 -4.58 -40.86 -3.67
CA GLU A 235 -5.83 -41.31 -4.28
C GLU A 235 -5.71 -41.48 -5.78
N GLN A 236 -5.24 -40.47 -6.48
CA GLN A 236 -5.01 -40.47 -7.94
C GLN A 236 -4.00 -41.55 -8.34
N GLY A 237 -2.89 -41.67 -7.58
CA GLY A 237 -1.87 -42.69 -7.86
C GLY A 237 -2.39 -44.11 -7.66
N LEU A 238 -3.21 -44.35 -6.65
CA LEU A 238 -3.86 -45.65 -6.42
C LEU A 238 -4.86 -45.99 -7.53
N GLU A 239 -5.68 -45.04 -7.93
CA GLU A 239 -6.67 -45.24 -9.01
C GLU A 239 -5.99 -45.53 -10.36
N GLN A 240 -5.00 -44.74 -10.75
CA GLN A 240 -4.22 -44.96 -11.97
C GLN A 240 -3.48 -46.31 -11.95
N GLY A 241 -2.80 -46.61 -10.83
CA GLY A 241 -2.08 -47.87 -10.70
C GLY A 241 -3.01 -49.09 -10.75
N ARG A 242 -4.23 -48.97 -10.20
CA ARG A 242 -5.25 -49.99 -10.29
C ARG A 242 -5.76 -50.21 -11.71
N GLU A 243 -6.06 -49.13 -12.44
CA GLU A 243 -6.53 -49.20 -13.84
C GLU A 243 -5.45 -49.78 -14.73
N GLU A 244 -4.20 -49.28 -14.64
CA GLU A 244 -3.08 -49.82 -15.43
C GLU A 244 -2.80 -51.29 -15.10
N GLY A 245 -2.89 -51.70 -13.83
CA GLY A 245 -2.72 -53.08 -13.40
C GLY A 245 -3.79 -54.00 -13.96
N ILE A 246 -5.05 -53.57 -13.96
CA ILE A 246 -6.16 -54.33 -14.57
C ILE A 246 -5.95 -54.46 -16.06
N GLU A 247 -5.64 -53.39 -16.76
CA GLU A 247 -5.40 -53.40 -18.22
C GLU A 247 -4.24 -54.33 -18.59
N GLN A 248 -3.11 -54.22 -17.88
CA GLN A 248 -1.97 -55.13 -18.08
C GLN A 248 -2.30 -56.56 -17.80
N GLY A 249 -3.07 -56.83 -16.72
CA GLY A 249 -3.52 -58.16 -16.36
C GLY A 249 -4.40 -58.76 -17.44
N ILE A 250 -5.39 -58.04 -17.96
CA ILE A 250 -6.26 -58.47 -19.07
C ILE A 250 -5.44 -58.76 -20.33
N ALA A 251 -4.49 -57.86 -20.66
CA ALA A 251 -3.65 -58.03 -21.84
C ALA A 251 -2.77 -59.29 -21.75
N GLN A 252 -2.16 -59.53 -20.57
CA GLN A 252 -1.35 -60.73 -20.35
C GLN A 252 -2.19 -62.02 -20.40
N GLU A 253 -3.36 -62.03 -19.77
CA GLU A 253 -4.27 -63.18 -19.80
C GLU A 253 -4.75 -63.46 -21.23
N ARG A 254 -5.07 -62.44 -21.99
CA ARG A 254 -5.44 -62.58 -23.41
C ARG A 254 -4.31 -63.20 -24.24
N VAL A 255 -3.07 -62.77 -24.04
CA VAL A 255 -1.90 -63.36 -24.74
C VAL A 255 -1.71 -64.83 -24.37
N LYS A 256 -1.83 -65.18 -23.10
CA LYS A 256 -1.74 -66.56 -22.66
C LYS A 256 -2.86 -67.42 -23.25
N THR A 257 -4.09 -66.93 -23.20
CA THR A 257 -5.24 -67.61 -23.77
C THR A 257 -5.07 -67.85 -25.29
N ILE A 258 -4.66 -66.82 -26.01
CA ILE A 258 -4.34 -66.96 -27.44
C ILE A 258 -3.27 -68.04 -27.67
N SER A 259 -2.19 -68.04 -26.90
CA SER A 259 -1.11 -69.03 -27.02
C SER A 259 -1.62 -70.45 -26.83
N ILE A 260 -2.47 -70.70 -25.82
CA ILE A 260 -3.04 -72.02 -25.55
C ILE A 260 -3.87 -72.49 -26.76
N PHE A 261 -4.73 -71.63 -27.31
CA PHE A 261 -5.54 -72.02 -28.49
C PHE A 261 -4.70 -72.20 -29.73
N VAL A 262 -3.63 -71.44 -29.93
CA VAL A 262 -2.65 -71.65 -31.00
C VAL A 262 -1.99 -73.01 -30.91
N ASP A 263 -1.55 -73.41 -29.70
CA ASP A 263 -0.91 -74.69 -29.46
C ASP A 263 -1.87 -75.86 -29.71
N LEU A 264 -3.11 -75.79 -29.20
CA LEU A 264 -4.16 -76.78 -29.45
C LEU A 264 -4.50 -76.97 -30.94
N VAL A 265 -4.49 -75.91 -31.72
CA VAL A 265 -4.68 -76.01 -33.19
C VAL A 265 -3.46 -76.63 -33.83
N LYS A 266 -2.23 -76.30 -33.48
CA LYS A 266 -0.99 -76.89 -34.00
C LYS A 266 -0.86 -78.37 -33.69
N GLU A 267 -1.32 -78.81 -32.52
CA GLU A 267 -1.36 -80.23 -32.09
C GLU A 267 -2.49 -81.01 -32.71
N GLY A 268 -3.37 -80.34 -33.46
CA GLY A 268 -4.48 -81.05 -34.19
C GLY A 268 -5.69 -81.34 -33.31
N HIS A 269 -5.75 -80.80 -32.09
CA HIS A 269 -6.87 -81.00 -31.13
C HIS A 269 -8.09 -80.12 -31.45
N LEU A 270 -7.87 -79.00 -32.17
CA LEU A 270 -8.92 -78.05 -32.55
C LEU A 270 -8.71 -77.66 -34.02
N THR A 271 -9.82 -77.32 -34.73
CA THR A 271 -9.72 -76.71 -36.02
C THR A 271 -9.43 -75.19 -35.90
N LYS A 272 -8.91 -74.60 -36.95
CA LYS A 272 -8.62 -73.16 -36.99
C LYS A 272 -9.87 -72.30 -36.74
N GLU A 273 -11.00 -72.72 -37.34
CA GLU A 273 -12.31 -72.08 -37.19
C GLU A 273 -12.79 -72.13 -35.72
N MET A 274 -12.60 -73.27 -35.10
CA MET A 274 -12.99 -73.40 -33.66
C MET A 274 -12.11 -72.59 -32.75
N GLY A 275 -10.80 -72.51 -33.01
CA GLY A 275 -9.87 -71.71 -32.24
C GLY A 275 -10.17 -70.20 -32.34
N ALA A 276 -10.39 -69.73 -33.56
CA ALA A 276 -10.75 -68.35 -33.84
C ALA A 276 -12.07 -67.94 -33.15
N SER A 277 -13.11 -68.80 -33.30
CA SER A 277 -14.44 -68.59 -32.72
C SER A 277 -14.40 -68.50 -31.18
N LYS A 278 -13.62 -69.32 -30.50
CA LYS A 278 -13.49 -69.32 -29.03
C LYS A 278 -12.82 -68.05 -28.50
N LEU A 279 -12.00 -67.43 -29.30
CA LEU A 279 -11.30 -66.19 -28.98
C LEU A 279 -12.03 -64.92 -29.48
N ASN A 280 -13.19 -65.06 -30.07
CA ASN A 280 -13.92 -63.99 -30.75
C ASN A 280 -13.03 -63.20 -31.75
N LEU A 281 -12.19 -63.96 -32.51
CA LEU A 281 -11.35 -63.42 -33.58
C LEU A 281 -11.86 -63.93 -34.93
N SER A 282 -11.60 -63.16 -35.97
CA SER A 282 -11.76 -63.67 -37.31
C SER A 282 -10.67 -64.72 -37.66
N GLU A 283 -10.95 -65.63 -38.58
CA GLU A 283 -9.96 -66.64 -39.01
C GLU A 283 -8.67 -65.99 -39.52
N GLN A 284 -8.77 -64.85 -40.16
CA GLN A 284 -7.62 -64.10 -40.71
C GLN A 284 -6.77 -63.48 -39.55
N GLU A 285 -7.38 -63.00 -38.51
CA GLU A 285 -6.68 -62.51 -37.35
C GLU A 285 -6.00 -63.63 -36.57
N PHE A 286 -6.68 -64.72 -36.35
CA PHE A 286 -6.10 -65.89 -35.67
C PHE A 286 -4.95 -66.52 -36.45
N GLU A 287 -5.01 -66.50 -37.79
CA GLU A 287 -3.95 -67.01 -38.67
C GLU A 287 -2.64 -66.21 -38.50
N LYS A 288 -2.71 -64.90 -38.16
CA LYS A 288 -1.51 -64.11 -37.84
C LYS A 288 -0.77 -64.66 -36.61
N TYR A 289 -1.52 -65.08 -35.59
CA TYR A 289 -0.92 -65.69 -34.39
C TYR A 289 -0.37 -67.10 -34.65
N LEU A 290 -0.97 -67.85 -35.55
CA LEU A 290 -0.45 -69.17 -35.96
C LEU A 290 0.87 -69.07 -36.73
N LYS A 291 1.10 -67.96 -37.47
CA LYS A 291 2.29 -67.71 -38.27
C LYS A 291 3.40 -66.99 -37.51
N SER A 292 3.10 -66.35 -36.37
CA SER A 292 4.04 -65.52 -35.60
C SER A 292 4.94 -66.29 -34.64
N LYS A 293 4.93 -67.62 -34.59
CA LYS A 293 5.86 -68.48 -33.87
C LYS A 293 6.52 -69.54 -34.73
#